data_800b17fdb574b8031cdfced543771748
#
_entry.id   800b17fdb574b8031cdfced543771748
#
_cell.length_a   1.000
_cell.length_b   1.000
_cell.length_c   1.000
_cell.angle_alpha   90.00
_cell.angle_beta   90.00
_cell.angle_gamma   90.00
#
_symmetry.space_group_name_H-M   'P 1'
#
loop_
_entity.id
_entity.type
_entity.pdbx_description
1 polymer ?
#
loop_
_entity_poly.entity_id
_entity_poly.type
_entity_poly.pdbx_seq_one_letter_code
_entity_poly.pdbx_strand_id
1 'polypeptide(L)'
;MPDTRDLFSEATERAELGRLDEALALFQALLKTDSNNATIWNNLGIILFRQGKYRDAVNAFGQATDTDPEFTNAWYNKSLALIHLGKETEALRALDKAIKLNPRDAEAQSQRALIVRKMAQVSDTGKTDSHSAQSQLRV
;
A
#
# COMPACT_ATOMS: atom_id res chain seq x y z
N MET A 1 28.93 12.63 6.23
CA MET A 1 27.90 11.74 5.64
C MET A 1 26.64 11.83 6.50
N PRO A 2 25.49 12.06 5.89
CA PRO A 2 24.25 12.03 6.66
C PRO A 2 24.00 10.62 7.18
N ASP A 3 23.58 10.54 8.43
CA ASP A 3 23.12 9.33 9.06
C ASP A 3 21.86 8.82 8.32
N THR A 4 21.66 7.50 8.22
CA THR A 4 20.46 6.92 7.62
C THR A 4 19.19 7.37 8.32
N ARG A 5 19.24 7.64 9.61
CA ARG A 5 18.13 8.21 10.37
C ARG A 5 17.73 9.58 9.85
N ASP A 6 18.72 10.42 9.53
CA ASP A 6 18.47 11.76 9.00
C ASP A 6 17.85 11.69 7.62
N LEU A 7 18.32 10.76 6.77
CA LEU A 7 17.75 10.55 5.45
C LEU A 7 16.30 10.06 5.53
N PHE A 8 16.01 9.16 6.47
CA PHE A 8 14.64 8.67 6.66
C PHE A 8 13.71 9.80 7.10
N SER A 9 14.14 10.61 8.07
CA SER A 9 13.36 11.76 8.53
C SER A 9 13.15 12.77 7.43
N GLU A 10 14.19 13.04 6.64
CA GLU A 10 14.10 13.96 5.51
C GLU A 10 13.14 13.42 4.44
N ALA A 11 13.22 12.13 4.12
CA ALA A 11 12.32 11.51 3.16
C ALA A 11 10.86 11.64 3.61
N THR A 12 10.60 11.36 4.89
CA THR A 12 9.26 11.48 5.47
C THR A 12 8.75 12.92 5.41
N GLU A 13 9.59 13.87 5.75
CA GLU A 13 9.24 15.29 5.70
C GLU A 13 8.90 15.72 4.27
N ARG A 14 9.70 15.30 3.28
CA ARG A 14 9.42 15.61 1.87
C ARG A 14 8.06 15.03 1.44
N ALA A 15 7.77 13.81 1.88
CA ALA A 15 6.49 13.17 1.60
C ALA A 15 5.33 13.97 2.20
N GLU A 16 5.47 14.41 3.45
CA GLU A 16 4.44 15.20 4.13
C GLU A 16 4.20 16.54 3.45
N LEU A 17 5.25 17.13 2.87
CA LEU A 17 5.16 18.39 2.13
C LEU A 17 4.64 18.20 0.69
N GLY A 18 4.36 16.96 0.28
CA GLY A 18 3.89 16.67 -1.06
C GLY A 18 5.01 16.66 -2.11
N ARG A 19 6.27 16.73 -1.71
CA ARG A 19 7.43 16.66 -2.60
C ARG A 19 7.75 15.20 -2.89
N LEU A 20 6.88 14.59 -3.67
CA LEU A 20 6.89 13.13 -3.85
C LEU A 20 8.13 12.62 -4.60
N ASP A 21 8.57 13.34 -5.63
CA ASP A 21 9.76 12.92 -6.39
C ASP A 21 11.02 12.97 -5.52
N GLU A 22 11.14 13.99 -4.68
CA GLU A 22 12.26 14.12 -3.74
C GLU A 22 12.22 13.01 -2.68
N ALA A 23 11.03 12.75 -2.12
CA ALA A 23 10.84 11.67 -1.16
C ALA A 23 11.18 10.32 -1.78
N LEU A 24 10.73 10.08 -3.01
CA LEU A 24 11.01 8.84 -3.74
C LEU A 24 12.51 8.60 -3.86
N ALA A 25 13.26 9.62 -4.29
CA ALA A 25 14.70 9.53 -4.45
C ALA A 25 15.40 9.21 -3.14
N LEU A 26 14.94 9.82 -2.03
CA LEU A 26 15.53 9.59 -0.70
C LEU A 26 15.25 8.17 -0.20
N PHE A 27 14.00 7.67 -0.36
CA PHE A 27 13.69 6.30 0.02
C PHE A 27 14.45 5.28 -0.83
N GLN A 28 14.61 5.55 -2.13
CA GLN A 28 15.41 4.68 -3.00
C GLN A 28 16.87 4.65 -2.56
N ALA A 29 17.42 5.79 -2.17
CA ALA A 29 18.78 5.86 -1.64
C ALA A 29 18.92 5.07 -0.35
N LEU A 30 17.93 5.14 0.54
CA LEU A 30 17.92 4.37 1.78
C LEU A 30 17.90 2.87 1.50
N LEU A 31 17.18 2.42 0.49
CA LEU A 31 17.13 1.00 0.14
C LEU A 31 18.45 0.45 -0.36
N LYS A 32 19.33 1.31 -0.88
CA LYS A 32 20.67 0.88 -1.32
C LYS A 32 21.53 0.43 -0.14
N THR A 33 21.31 1.02 1.04
CA THR A 33 22.07 0.67 2.24
C THR A 33 21.31 -0.27 3.17
N ASP A 34 19.99 -0.34 3.06
CA ASP A 34 19.13 -1.16 3.92
C ASP A 34 17.99 -1.76 3.10
N SER A 35 18.34 -2.69 2.22
CA SER A 35 17.42 -3.30 1.26
C SER A 35 16.37 -4.21 1.90
N ASN A 36 16.58 -4.63 3.15
CA ASN A 36 15.68 -5.54 3.86
C ASN A 36 14.87 -4.82 4.93
N ASN A 37 14.60 -3.54 4.73
CA ASN A 37 13.81 -2.74 5.68
C ASN A 37 12.38 -2.62 5.16
N ALA A 38 11.46 -3.38 5.79
CA ALA A 38 10.06 -3.40 5.38
C ALA A 38 9.39 -2.03 5.49
N THR A 39 9.76 -1.24 6.51
CA THR A 39 9.20 0.11 6.70
C THR A 39 9.56 1.01 5.53
N ILE A 40 10.80 0.94 5.04
CA ILE A 40 11.23 1.74 3.89
C ILE A 40 10.46 1.31 2.64
N TRP A 41 10.32 0.00 2.40
CA TRP A 41 9.55 -0.50 1.26
C TRP A 41 8.09 -0.04 1.32
N ASN A 42 7.47 -0.10 2.50
CA ASN A 42 6.09 0.36 2.67
C ASN A 42 5.96 1.85 2.37
N ASN A 43 6.87 2.67 2.89
CA ASN A 43 6.85 4.11 2.64
C ASN A 43 7.10 4.44 1.16
N LEU A 44 8.00 3.71 0.51
CA LEU A 44 8.20 3.84 -0.93
C LEU A 44 6.92 3.53 -1.70
N GLY A 45 6.23 2.46 -1.31
CA GLY A 45 4.94 2.10 -1.91
C GLY A 45 3.90 3.19 -1.76
N ILE A 46 3.85 3.84 -0.59
CA ILE A 46 2.92 4.95 -0.33
C ILE A 46 3.21 6.11 -1.28
N ILE A 47 4.48 6.46 -1.47
CA ILE A 47 4.87 7.53 -2.39
C ILE A 47 4.45 7.18 -3.82
N LEU A 48 4.73 5.97 -4.27
CA LEU A 48 4.37 5.50 -5.61
C LEU A 48 2.85 5.53 -5.80
N PHE A 49 2.09 5.10 -4.79
CA PHE A 49 0.63 5.16 -4.81
C PHE A 49 0.14 6.60 -4.99
N ARG A 50 0.68 7.53 -4.22
CA ARG A 50 0.30 8.94 -4.29
C ARG A 50 0.65 9.57 -5.63
N GLN A 51 1.67 9.05 -6.33
CA GLN A 51 2.02 9.46 -7.69
C GLN A 51 1.15 8.81 -8.76
N GLY A 52 0.23 7.93 -8.37
CA GLY A 52 -0.61 7.19 -9.30
C GLY A 52 0.07 5.99 -9.94
N LYS A 53 1.25 5.62 -9.46
CA LYS A 53 2.02 4.48 -9.96
C LYS A 53 1.64 3.21 -9.21
N TYR A 54 0.40 2.76 -9.43
CA TYR A 54 -0.20 1.70 -8.61
C TYR A 54 0.49 0.35 -8.77
N ARG A 55 0.93 0.01 -9.98
CA ARG A 55 1.63 -1.25 -10.21
C ARG A 55 2.96 -1.28 -9.46
N ASP A 56 3.71 -0.18 -9.54
CA ASP A 56 4.97 -0.06 -8.80
C ASP A 56 4.72 -0.07 -7.30
N ALA A 57 3.62 0.55 -6.85
CA ALA A 57 3.24 0.54 -5.44
C ALA A 57 2.96 -0.89 -4.96
N VAL A 58 2.23 -1.70 -5.75
CA VAL A 58 1.97 -3.11 -5.41
C VAL A 58 3.30 -3.85 -5.22
N ASN A 59 4.26 -3.62 -6.11
CA ASN A 59 5.57 -4.26 -6.03
C ASN A 59 6.31 -3.85 -4.75
N ALA A 60 6.30 -2.56 -4.41
CA ALA A 60 6.96 -2.06 -3.19
C ALA A 60 6.29 -2.61 -1.93
N PHE A 61 4.96 -2.60 -1.87
CA PHE A 61 4.24 -3.20 -0.74
C PHE A 61 4.49 -4.71 -0.66
N GLY A 62 4.60 -5.37 -1.80
CA GLY A 62 4.96 -6.79 -1.87
C GLY A 62 6.33 -7.07 -1.26
N GLN A 63 7.31 -6.22 -1.56
CA GLN A 63 8.62 -6.32 -0.92
C GLN A 63 8.54 -6.13 0.59
N ALA A 64 7.70 -5.20 1.05
CA ALA A 64 7.49 -4.99 2.47
C ALA A 64 6.90 -6.24 3.14
N THR A 65 5.89 -6.87 2.53
CA THR A 65 5.25 -8.08 3.08
C THR A 65 6.15 -9.31 2.96
N ASP A 66 7.01 -9.38 1.95
CA ASP A 66 7.99 -10.47 1.83
C ASP A 66 9.05 -10.34 2.92
N THR A 67 9.48 -9.12 3.22
CA THR A 67 10.48 -8.84 4.26
C THR A 67 9.91 -9.03 5.65
N ASP A 68 8.68 -8.58 5.88
CA ASP A 68 7.96 -8.74 7.15
C ASP A 68 6.54 -9.21 6.86
N PRO A 69 6.30 -10.54 6.86
CA PRO A 69 4.97 -11.09 6.58
C PRO A 69 3.89 -10.70 7.59
N GLU A 70 4.26 -10.18 8.75
CA GLU A 70 3.32 -9.72 9.77
C GLU A 70 3.08 -8.21 9.72
N PHE A 71 3.58 -7.54 8.69
CA PHE A 71 3.38 -6.11 8.52
C PHE A 71 1.98 -5.83 7.98
N THR A 72 1.03 -5.76 8.90
CA THR A 72 -0.40 -5.63 8.59
C THR A 72 -0.69 -4.44 7.69
N ASN A 73 -0.09 -3.29 7.97
CA ASN A 73 -0.33 -2.07 7.19
C ASN A 73 0.10 -2.23 5.73
N ALA A 74 1.20 -2.96 5.48
CA ALA A 74 1.66 -3.20 4.11
C ALA A 74 0.70 -4.11 3.34
N TRP A 75 0.13 -5.13 3.98
CA TRP A 75 -0.92 -5.97 3.36
C TRP A 75 -2.14 -5.13 3.00
N TYR A 76 -2.58 -4.29 3.92
CA TYR A 76 -3.72 -3.39 3.68
C TYR A 76 -3.43 -2.42 2.53
N ASN A 77 -2.28 -1.77 2.55
CA ASN A 77 -1.87 -0.83 1.50
C ASN A 77 -1.79 -1.52 0.13
N LYS A 78 -1.26 -2.74 0.10
CA LYS A 78 -1.19 -3.55 -1.13
C LYS A 78 -2.58 -3.77 -1.70
N SER A 79 -3.56 -4.07 -0.84
CA SER A 79 -4.93 -4.26 -1.28
C SER A 79 -5.51 -3.00 -1.93
N LEU A 80 -5.24 -1.83 -1.35
CA LEU A 80 -5.72 -0.56 -1.92
C LEU A 80 -5.15 -0.31 -3.31
N ALA A 81 -3.86 -0.57 -3.51
CA ALA A 81 -3.23 -0.41 -4.81
C ALA A 81 -3.82 -1.40 -5.84
N LEU A 82 -4.08 -2.63 -5.41
CA LEU A 82 -4.70 -3.65 -6.28
C LEU A 82 -6.13 -3.26 -6.65
N ILE A 83 -6.89 -2.64 -5.73
CA ILE A 83 -8.23 -2.12 -6.04
C ILE A 83 -8.15 -1.06 -7.14
N HIS A 84 -7.19 -0.15 -7.07
CA HIS A 84 -7.01 0.87 -8.09
C HIS A 84 -6.64 0.29 -9.45
N LEU A 85 -6.01 -0.88 -9.47
CA LEU A 85 -5.68 -1.61 -10.70
C LEU A 85 -6.83 -2.47 -11.22
N GLY A 86 -7.95 -2.54 -10.49
CA GLY A 86 -9.07 -3.39 -10.86
C GLY A 86 -8.84 -4.87 -10.60
N LYS A 87 -7.86 -5.21 -9.78
CA LYS A 87 -7.50 -6.60 -9.44
C LYS A 87 -8.16 -7.03 -8.14
N GLU A 88 -9.48 -7.14 -8.15
CA GLU A 88 -10.28 -7.39 -6.96
C GLU A 88 -9.95 -8.71 -6.27
N THR A 89 -9.73 -9.79 -7.03
CA THR A 89 -9.43 -11.10 -6.44
C THR A 89 -8.12 -11.06 -5.66
N GLU A 90 -7.09 -10.44 -6.23
CA GLU A 90 -5.81 -10.29 -5.56
C GLU A 90 -5.92 -9.36 -4.35
N ALA A 91 -6.73 -8.30 -4.49
CA ALA A 91 -6.98 -7.37 -3.39
C ALA A 91 -7.63 -8.08 -2.20
N LEU A 92 -8.59 -8.96 -2.46
CA LEU A 92 -9.21 -9.76 -1.40
C LEU A 92 -8.19 -10.63 -0.66
N ARG A 93 -7.28 -11.25 -1.39
CA ARG A 93 -6.22 -12.05 -0.75
C ARG A 93 -5.36 -11.23 0.19
N ALA A 94 -4.99 -10.03 -0.24
CA ALA A 94 -4.19 -9.13 0.60
C ALA A 94 -4.98 -8.67 1.83
N LEU A 95 -6.27 -8.33 1.64
CA LEU A 95 -7.14 -7.95 2.75
C LEU A 95 -7.37 -9.11 3.73
N ASP A 96 -7.57 -10.33 3.22
CA ASP A 96 -7.75 -11.50 4.08
C ASP A 96 -6.50 -11.72 4.95
N LYS A 97 -5.32 -11.46 4.40
CA LYS A 97 -4.07 -11.53 5.15
C LYS A 97 -4.03 -10.47 6.25
N ALA A 98 -4.39 -9.23 5.92
CA ALA A 98 -4.43 -8.13 6.89
C ALA A 98 -5.45 -8.43 8.00
N ILE A 99 -6.62 -8.94 7.66
CA ILE A 99 -7.68 -9.28 8.62
C ILE A 99 -7.24 -10.45 9.51
N LYS A 100 -6.58 -11.44 8.94
CA LYS A 100 -6.04 -12.57 9.71
C LYS A 100 -5.04 -12.10 10.77
N LEU A 101 -4.20 -11.12 10.40
CA LEU A 101 -3.22 -10.55 11.32
C LEU A 101 -3.86 -9.63 12.37
N ASN A 102 -4.94 -8.92 11.99
CA ASN A 102 -5.67 -8.04 12.88
C ASN A 102 -7.17 -8.18 12.65
N PRO A 103 -7.82 -9.18 13.32
CA PRO A 103 -9.25 -9.45 13.09
C PRO A 103 -10.19 -8.32 13.52
N ARG A 104 -9.72 -7.38 14.33
CA ARG A 104 -10.54 -6.27 14.82
C ARG A 104 -10.48 -5.03 13.93
N ASP A 105 -9.78 -5.10 12.81
CA ASP A 105 -9.66 -3.98 11.88
C ASP A 105 -10.97 -3.79 11.10
N ALA A 106 -11.83 -2.94 11.62
CA ALA A 106 -13.16 -2.69 11.04
C ALA A 106 -13.05 -2.09 9.64
N GLU A 107 -12.04 -1.26 9.40
CA GLU A 107 -11.85 -0.64 8.08
C GLU A 107 -11.47 -1.68 7.03
N ALA A 108 -10.56 -2.59 7.37
CA ALA A 108 -10.20 -3.68 6.47
C ALA A 108 -11.40 -4.58 6.16
N GLN A 109 -12.21 -4.89 7.17
CA GLN A 109 -13.43 -5.67 6.99
C GLN A 109 -14.43 -4.94 6.10
N SER A 110 -14.59 -3.63 6.26
CA SER A 110 -15.46 -2.81 5.41
C SER A 110 -15.01 -2.82 3.97
N GLN A 111 -13.70 -2.67 3.74
CA GLN A 111 -13.16 -2.73 2.39
C GLN A 111 -13.42 -4.10 1.74
N ARG A 112 -13.24 -5.16 2.51
CA ARG A 112 -13.50 -6.51 2.02
C ARG A 112 -14.97 -6.67 1.60
N ALA A 113 -15.89 -6.20 2.44
CA ALA A 113 -17.32 -6.27 2.15
C ALA A 113 -17.67 -5.49 0.87
N LEU A 114 -17.08 -4.32 0.68
CA LEU A 114 -17.29 -3.52 -0.52
C LEU A 114 -16.82 -4.23 -1.78
N ILE A 115 -15.66 -4.88 -1.72
CA ILE A 115 -15.11 -5.61 -2.87
C ILE A 115 -16.01 -6.82 -3.20
N VAL A 116 -16.41 -7.57 -2.19
CA VAL A 116 -17.27 -8.74 -2.37
C VAL A 116 -18.60 -8.31 -3.00
N ARG A 117 -19.20 -7.23 -2.51
CA ARG A 117 -20.45 -6.68 -3.07
C ARG A 117 -20.25 -6.25 -4.51
N LYS A 118 -19.16 -5.56 -4.82
CA LYS A 118 -18.84 -5.11 -6.17
C LYS A 118 -18.69 -6.28 -7.13
N MET A 119 -17.99 -7.33 -6.72
CA MET A 119 -17.81 -8.51 -7.53
C MET A 119 -19.14 -9.20 -7.82
N ALA A 120 -20.02 -9.28 -6.83
CA ALA A 120 -21.36 -9.85 -7.00
C ALA A 120 -22.20 -9.01 -7.96
N GLN A 121 -22.15 -7.69 -7.87
CA GLN A 121 -22.88 -6.80 -8.77
C GLN A 121 -22.39 -6.89 -10.21
N VAL A 122 -21.08 -6.99 -10.42
CA VAL A 122 -20.51 -7.15 -11.75
C VAL A 122 -20.99 -8.46 -12.36
N SER A 123 -21.08 -9.54 -11.56
CA SER A 123 -21.59 -10.83 -12.01
C SER A 123 -23.05 -10.73 -12.46
N ASP A 124 -23.88 -9.93 -11.76
CA ASP A 124 -25.31 -9.82 -12.02
C ASP A 124 -25.65 -8.80 -13.11
N THR A 125 -24.96 -7.66 -13.13
CA THR A 125 -25.36 -6.51 -13.97
C THR A 125 -24.35 -6.16 -15.04
N GLY A 126 -23.12 -6.67 -14.93
CA GLY A 126 -22.02 -6.27 -15.82
C GLY A 126 -21.54 -4.85 -15.62
N LYS A 127 -22.01 -4.16 -14.58
CA LYS A 127 -21.61 -2.79 -14.29
C LYS A 127 -20.55 -2.77 -13.19
N THR A 128 -19.45 -2.07 -13.46
CA THR A 128 -18.47 -1.79 -12.46
C THR A 128 -18.76 -0.43 -11.83
N ASP A 129 -18.89 -0.40 -10.52
CA ASP A 129 -19.03 0.85 -9.80
C ASP A 129 -17.65 1.45 -9.61
N SER A 130 -17.48 2.70 -10.02
CA SER A 130 -16.16 3.36 -10.01
C SER A 130 -15.81 3.99 -8.67
N HIS A 131 -16.53 3.68 -7.61
CA HIS A 131 -16.19 4.21 -6.29
C HIS A 131 -14.87 3.61 -5.82
N SER A 132 -13.81 4.36 -6.04
CA SER A 132 -12.53 4.02 -5.45
C SER A 132 -12.61 4.16 -3.94
N ALA A 133 -11.93 3.27 -3.25
CA ALA A 133 -11.80 3.36 -1.80
C ALA A 133 -11.18 4.70 -1.42
N GLN A 134 -11.89 5.47 -0.62
CA GLN A 134 -11.40 6.74 -0.07
C GLN A 134 -10.46 6.51 1.11
N SER A 135 -10.13 5.27 1.39
CA SER A 135 -9.29 4.89 2.52
C SER A 135 -7.87 5.38 2.34
N GLN A 136 -7.31 5.90 3.41
CA GLN A 136 -5.94 6.37 3.43
C GLN A 136 -4.96 5.21 3.61
N LEU A 137 -3.79 5.36 2.97
CA LEU A 137 -2.69 4.41 3.13
C LEU A 137 -2.14 4.46 4.55
N ARG A 138 -1.56 3.35 4.98
CA ARG A 138 -1.06 3.16 6.34
C ARG A 138 0.45 3.04 6.35
N VAL A 139 1.04 3.90 7.11
CA VAL A 139 2.49 3.93 7.33
C VAL A 139 2.94 2.83 8.29
#